data_477757c680e3043322bc8a5d8e752828
#
_entry.id   477757c680e3043322bc8a5d8e752828
#
_cell.length_a   1.000
_cell.length_b   1.000
_cell.length_c   1.000
_cell.angle_alpha   90.00
_cell.angle_beta   90.00
_cell.angle_gamma   90.00
#
_symmetry.space_group_name_H-M   'P 1'
#
loop_
_entity.id
_entity.type
_entity.pdbx_description
1 polymer ?
#
loop_
_entity_poly.entity_id
_entity_poly.type
_entity_poly.pdbx_seq_one_letter_code
_entity_poly.pdbx_strand_id
1 'polypeptide(L)'
;PPLRSSAASDVYKRQENFLSLNFKGSAGQSFGAFSSKGLKLNLKGDANDYVGKGLSGATISIKLSDESNLISNENTIIGNTVLYGATSGKLFAAGQVGDRFAVRNSGAFSVIEGCDSNGCEYMTGGSVVILGDVGDNFAAGMTGGMAFVYDKSGDFENKVNPESVVWQNVETEYWINFLKNLILEHSEETHSKVSKYIVDNFDEELKNFIQVCPKEML
;
A
#
# COMPACT_ATOMS: atom_id res chain seq x y z
N PRO A 1 -31.03 -21.86 -24.92
CA PRO A 1 -30.39 -22.21 -23.66
C PRO A 1 -29.95 -20.95 -22.98
N PRO A 2 -30.21 -20.77 -21.67
CA PRO A 2 -29.72 -19.59 -20.96
C PRO A 2 -28.21 -19.58 -21.01
N LEU A 3 -27.64 -18.46 -21.43
CA LEU A 3 -26.23 -18.17 -21.27
C LEU A 3 -25.94 -18.20 -19.76
N ARG A 4 -25.46 -19.33 -19.28
CA ARG A 4 -24.95 -19.38 -17.90
C ARG A 4 -23.78 -18.45 -17.86
N SER A 5 -23.92 -17.36 -17.12
CA SER A 5 -22.80 -16.51 -16.76
C SER A 5 -21.80 -17.37 -15.98
N SER A 6 -20.80 -17.91 -16.67
CA SER A 6 -19.68 -18.64 -16.05
C SER A 6 -18.80 -17.74 -15.22
N ALA A 7 -18.99 -16.43 -15.33
CA ALA A 7 -18.17 -15.43 -14.63
C ALA A 7 -18.14 -15.61 -13.10
N ALA A 8 -19.26 -15.98 -12.49
CA ALA A 8 -19.30 -16.15 -11.04
C ALA A 8 -18.60 -17.45 -10.55
N SER A 9 -18.61 -18.53 -11.36
CA SER A 9 -17.94 -19.78 -10.97
C SER A 9 -16.43 -19.75 -11.19
N ASP A 10 -15.95 -18.89 -12.10
CA ASP A 10 -14.53 -18.77 -12.41
C ASP A 10 -13.78 -17.86 -11.44
N VAL A 11 -14.49 -16.97 -10.73
CA VAL A 11 -13.88 -16.06 -9.73
C VAL A 11 -13.11 -16.85 -8.65
N TYR A 12 -13.63 -17.99 -8.20
CA TYR A 12 -12.97 -18.81 -7.18
C TYR A 12 -11.80 -19.65 -7.69
N LYS A 13 -11.65 -19.78 -9.01
CA LYS A 13 -10.59 -20.59 -9.64
C LYS A 13 -9.50 -19.77 -10.31
N ARG A 14 -9.62 -18.43 -10.31
CA ARG A 14 -8.64 -17.56 -10.98
C ARG A 14 -7.30 -17.67 -10.27
N GLN A 15 -6.26 -17.98 -11.05
CA GLN A 15 -4.87 -17.84 -10.61
C GLN A 15 -4.56 -16.36 -10.37
N GLU A 16 -3.58 -16.09 -9.51
CA GLU A 16 -3.09 -14.72 -9.36
C GLU A 16 -2.57 -14.19 -10.70
N ASN A 17 -2.87 -12.92 -11.00
CA ASN A 17 -2.41 -12.22 -12.21
C ASN A 17 -2.77 -12.95 -13.54
N PHE A 18 -3.93 -13.59 -13.61
CA PHE A 18 -4.40 -14.26 -14.82
C PHE A 18 -4.52 -13.29 -16.01
N LEU A 19 -4.97 -12.06 -15.77
CA LEU A 19 -5.09 -10.99 -16.76
C LEU A 19 -4.28 -9.78 -16.30
N SER A 20 -3.24 -9.42 -17.06
CA SER A 20 -2.42 -8.23 -16.82
C SER A 20 -2.80 -7.15 -17.83
N LEU A 21 -3.19 -5.97 -17.33
CA LEU A 21 -3.52 -4.79 -18.11
C LEU A 21 -2.50 -3.69 -17.84
N ASN A 22 -1.95 -3.13 -18.93
CA ASN A 22 -0.95 -2.09 -18.85
C ASN A 22 -1.52 -0.77 -19.37
N PHE A 23 -1.40 0.28 -18.56
CA PHE A 23 -1.87 1.63 -18.84
C PHE A 23 -0.70 2.61 -18.85
N LYS A 24 -0.80 3.68 -19.65
CA LYS A 24 0.16 4.78 -19.67
C LYS A 24 -0.60 6.11 -19.64
N GLY A 25 -0.16 7.04 -18.81
CA GLY A 25 -0.73 8.37 -18.64
C GLY A 25 -1.45 8.53 -17.32
N SER A 26 -2.33 9.52 -17.24
CA SER A 26 -3.08 9.83 -16.02
C SER A 26 -4.36 9.04 -15.94
N ALA A 27 -4.54 8.24 -14.90
CA ALA A 27 -5.81 7.59 -14.60
C ALA A 27 -6.70 8.55 -13.79
N GLY A 28 -8.00 8.52 -14.09
CA GLY A 28 -8.99 9.29 -13.33
C GLY A 28 -9.24 8.71 -11.94
N GLN A 29 -10.33 9.15 -11.31
CA GLN A 29 -10.77 8.65 -10.02
C GLN A 29 -11.12 7.16 -10.06
N SER A 30 -10.90 6.48 -8.92
CA SER A 30 -11.29 5.09 -8.69
C SER A 30 -10.61 4.07 -9.62
N PHE A 31 -9.36 4.33 -10.03
CA PHE A 31 -8.61 3.36 -10.79
C PHE A 31 -8.47 2.04 -10.01
N GLY A 32 -8.84 0.94 -10.64
CA GLY A 32 -8.81 -0.39 -10.03
C GLY A 32 -9.84 -0.60 -8.91
N ALA A 33 -10.86 0.25 -8.77
CA ALA A 33 -11.89 0.05 -7.76
C ALA A 33 -12.64 -1.27 -7.96
N PHE A 34 -12.89 -1.99 -6.85
CA PHE A 34 -13.57 -3.29 -6.79
C PHE A 34 -12.93 -4.40 -7.61
N SER A 35 -11.67 -4.23 -8.04
CA SER A 35 -10.95 -5.22 -8.81
C SER A 35 -10.72 -6.51 -8.01
N SER A 36 -11.04 -7.64 -8.64
CA SER A 36 -11.03 -8.96 -8.01
C SER A 36 -9.78 -9.77 -8.36
N LYS A 37 -9.58 -10.85 -7.61
CA LYS A 37 -8.48 -11.82 -7.84
C LYS A 37 -8.39 -12.23 -9.31
N GLY A 38 -7.17 -12.36 -9.81
CA GLY A 38 -6.84 -12.70 -11.19
C GLY A 38 -6.55 -11.50 -12.08
N LEU A 39 -6.77 -10.27 -11.60
CA LEU A 39 -6.42 -9.05 -12.32
C LEU A 39 -5.10 -8.47 -11.80
N LYS A 40 -4.25 -8.03 -12.72
CA LYS A 40 -3.11 -7.18 -12.45
C LYS A 40 -3.22 -5.91 -13.29
N LEU A 41 -3.22 -4.75 -12.64
CA LEU A 41 -3.33 -3.44 -13.27
C LEU A 41 -2.01 -2.70 -13.10
N ASN A 42 -1.31 -2.46 -14.19
CA ASN A 42 -0.05 -1.73 -14.19
C ASN A 42 -0.26 -0.35 -14.80
N LEU A 43 0.05 0.72 -14.07
CA LEU A 43 -0.04 2.10 -14.55
C LEU A 43 1.35 2.73 -14.57
N LYS A 44 1.78 3.18 -15.73
CA LYS A 44 2.92 4.09 -15.89
C LYS A 44 2.40 5.52 -16.02
N GLY A 45 2.42 6.26 -14.91
CA GLY A 45 1.88 7.61 -14.83
C GLY A 45 1.40 7.94 -13.41
N ASP A 46 0.28 8.61 -13.33
CA ASP A 46 -0.35 9.07 -12.09
C ASP A 46 -1.83 8.70 -12.05
N ALA A 47 -2.43 8.74 -10.88
CA ALA A 47 -3.85 8.47 -10.69
C ALA A 47 -4.47 9.48 -9.71
N ASN A 48 -5.78 9.69 -9.83
CA ASN A 48 -6.53 10.57 -8.94
C ASN A 48 -7.01 9.80 -7.68
N ASP A 49 -8.03 10.29 -7.01
CA ASP A 49 -8.54 9.76 -5.73
C ASP A 49 -9.14 8.35 -5.87
N TYR A 50 -9.24 7.66 -4.72
CA TYR A 50 -9.92 6.37 -4.57
C TYR A 50 -9.32 5.20 -5.34
N VAL A 51 -8.03 5.23 -5.64
CA VAL A 51 -7.35 4.06 -6.25
C VAL A 51 -7.52 2.84 -5.35
N GLY A 52 -7.92 1.72 -5.95
CA GLY A 52 -8.14 0.46 -5.22
C GLY A 52 -9.27 0.51 -4.20
N LYS A 53 -10.22 1.45 -4.31
CA LYS A 53 -11.42 1.46 -3.45
C LYS A 53 -12.14 0.12 -3.53
N GLY A 54 -12.38 -0.52 -2.37
CA GLY A 54 -13.04 -1.82 -2.31
C GLY A 54 -12.27 -2.94 -3.04
N LEU A 55 -10.94 -2.82 -3.16
CA LEU A 55 -10.09 -3.85 -3.78
C LEU A 55 -10.39 -5.21 -3.15
N SER A 56 -10.58 -6.24 -3.98
CA SER A 56 -10.96 -7.58 -3.55
C SER A 56 -10.12 -8.69 -4.21
N GLY A 57 -8.81 -8.51 -4.23
CA GLY A 57 -7.85 -9.54 -4.60
C GLY A 57 -7.00 -9.27 -5.83
N ALA A 58 -7.21 -8.16 -6.55
CA ALA A 58 -6.33 -7.76 -7.65
C ALA A 58 -4.99 -7.22 -7.14
N THR A 59 -4.01 -7.19 -8.03
CA THR A 59 -2.74 -6.47 -7.84
C THR A 59 -2.76 -5.18 -8.66
N ILE A 60 -2.44 -4.05 -8.03
CA ILE A 60 -2.30 -2.74 -8.66
C ILE A 60 -0.85 -2.29 -8.49
N SER A 61 -0.18 -1.92 -9.59
CA SER A 61 1.17 -1.38 -9.57
C SER A 61 1.18 -0.02 -10.29
N ILE A 62 1.65 1.03 -9.60
CA ILE A 62 1.69 2.39 -10.14
C ILE A 62 3.09 2.95 -9.98
N LYS A 63 3.63 3.50 -11.04
CA LYS A 63 4.92 4.19 -11.06
C LYS A 63 4.93 5.31 -12.09
N LEU A 64 5.78 6.29 -11.89
CA LEU A 64 5.96 7.36 -12.87
C LEU A 64 6.33 6.82 -14.25
N SER A 65 5.98 7.56 -15.29
CA SER A 65 6.45 7.31 -16.65
C SER A 65 7.98 7.39 -16.69
N ASP A 66 8.60 6.54 -17.50
CA ASP A 66 10.06 6.58 -17.74
C ASP A 66 10.51 7.92 -18.36
N GLU A 67 9.58 8.69 -18.93
CA GLU A 67 9.79 10.01 -19.51
C GLU A 67 9.64 11.15 -18.48
N SER A 68 9.22 10.84 -17.25
CA SER A 68 9.02 11.82 -16.18
C SER A 68 10.36 12.29 -15.62
N ASN A 69 10.48 13.61 -15.41
CA ASN A 69 11.62 14.20 -14.70
C ASN A 69 11.39 14.27 -13.17
N LEU A 70 10.24 13.79 -12.67
CA LEU A 70 9.93 13.81 -11.24
C LEU A 70 10.71 12.72 -10.50
N ILE A 71 11.07 13.03 -9.27
CA ILE A 71 11.66 12.06 -8.33
C ILE A 71 10.49 11.40 -7.58
N SER A 72 10.31 10.09 -7.72
CA SER A 72 9.10 9.40 -7.29
C SER A 72 8.76 9.60 -5.81
N ASN A 73 9.73 9.41 -4.94
CA ASN A 73 9.54 9.54 -3.49
C ASN A 73 9.42 10.98 -2.97
N GLU A 74 9.57 11.97 -3.84
CA GLU A 74 9.39 13.39 -3.50
C GLU A 74 8.08 13.97 -4.07
N ASN A 75 7.30 13.14 -4.77
CA ASN A 75 6.10 13.60 -5.47
C ASN A 75 4.91 12.69 -5.20
N THR A 76 3.75 13.33 -4.97
CA THR A 76 2.46 12.65 -4.86
C THR A 76 2.01 12.23 -6.26
N ILE A 77 1.92 10.93 -6.50
CA ILE A 77 1.53 10.35 -7.80
C ILE A 77 0.13 9.73 -7.78
N ILE A 78 -0.47 9.63 -6.60
CA ILE A 78 -1.83 9.13 -6.42
C ILE A 78 -2.55 10.09 -5.48
N GLY A 79 -3.81 10.40 -5.78
CA GLY A 79 -4.63 11.28 -4.94
C GLY A 79 -5.02 10.65 -3.61
N ASN A 80 -6.12 11.10 -3.05
CA ASN A 80 -6.56 10.79 -1.68
C ASN A 80 -7.33 9.48 -1.58
N THR A 81 -7.45 8.96 -0.35
CA THR A 81 -8.38 7.87 0.02
C THR A 81 -8.10 6.56 -0.73
N VAL A 82 -6.83 6.28 -0.95
CA VAL A 82 -6.34 5.05 -1.59
C VAL A 82 -6.69 3.84 -0.73
N LEU A 83 -7.11 2.72 -1.33
CA LEU A 83 -7.52 1.46 -0.67
C LEU A 83 -8.72 1.60 0.28
N TYR A 84 -9.57 2.61 0.12
CA TYR A 84 -10.77 2.76 0.96
C TYR A 84 -11.60 1.48 0.97
N GLY A 85 -11.74 0.88 2.17
CA GLY A 85 -12.55 -0.32 2.35
C GLY A 85 -12.07 -1.55 1.55
N ALA A 86 -10.79 -1.62 1.19
CA ALA A 86 -10.22 -2.78 0.52
C ALA A 86 -10.24 -4.00 1.45
N THR A 87 -10.60 -5.16 0.91
CA THR A 87 -10.77 -6.41 1.67
C THR A 87 -9.69 -7.44 1.40
N SER A 88 -8.99 -7.33 0.28
CA SER A 88 -7.87 -8.19 -0.10
C SER A 88 -7.18 -7.64 -1.36
N GLY A 89 -6.04 -8.22 -1.72
CA GLY A 89 -5.26 -7.79 -2.88
C GLY A 89 -4.03 -6.99 -2.49
N LYS A 90 -3.35 -6.42 -3.49
CA LYS A 90 -2.10 -5.71 -3.30
C LYS A 90 -2.07 -4.39 -4.06
N LEU A 91 -1.48 -3.36 -3.46
CA LEU A 91 -1.20 -2.11 -4.13
C LEU A 91 0.25 -1.70 -3.90
N PHE A 92 0.98 -1.48 -4.97
CA PHE A 92 2.36 -1.02 -4.97
C PHE A 92 2.46 0.32 -5.72
N ALA A 93 2.96 1.35 -5.05
CA ALA A 93 3.16 2.66 -5.66
C ALA A 93 4.59 3.16 -5.43
N ALA A 94 5.35 3.32 -6.51
CA ALA A 94 6.62 4.04 -6.47
C ALA A 94 6.34 5.54 -6.55
N GLY A 95 6.05 6.13 -5.40
CA GLY A 95 5.72 7.52 -5.16
C GLY A 95 4.82 7.70 -3.95
N GLN A 96 4.56 8.97 -3.61
CA GLN A 96 3.71 9.33 -2.49
C GLN A 96 2.23 9.26 -2.87
N VAL A 97 1.37 9.13 -1.87
CA VAL A 97 -0.09 9.20 -1.99
C VAL A 97 -0.63 10.33 -1.09
N GLY A 98 -1.80 10.85 -1.43
CA GLY A 98 -2.43 11.92 -0.66
C GLY A 98 -3.01 11.48 0.68
N ASP A 99 -3.95 12.28 1.19
CA ASP A 99 -4.62 12.06 2.48
C ASP A 99 -5.38 10.73 2.54
N ARG A 100 -5.50 10.20 3.77
CA ARG A 100 -6.39 9.06 4.10
C ARG A 100 -6.02 7.77 3.36
N PHE A 101 -4.73 7.52 3.17
CA PHE A 101 -4.24 6.25 2.67
C PHE A 101 -4.68 5.10 3.57
N ALA A 102 -5.15 3.99 2.97
CA ALA A 102 -5.59 2.77 3.65
C ALA A 102 -6.72 2.97 4.68
N VAL A 103 -7.49 4.08 4.58
CA VAL A 103 -8.65 4.30 5.44
C VAL A 103 -9.64 3.14 5.31
N ARG A 104 -10.02 2.53 6.46
CA ARG A 104 -10.89 1.34 6.50
C ARG A 104 -10.40 0.17 5.65
N ASN A 105 -9.10 0.06 5.36
CA ASN A 105 -8.55 -1.18 4.79
C ASN A 105 -8.76 -2.33 5.79
N SER A 106 -9.29 -3.45 5.31
CA SER A 106 -9.60 -4.62 6.14
C SER A 106 -8.84 -5.89 5.74
N GLY A 107 -7.98 -5.84 4.71
CA GLY A 107 -7.26 -7.06 4.31
C GLY A 107 -6.30 -6.92 3.14
N ALA A 108 -6.20 -5.76 2.50
CA ALA A 108 -5.23 -5.56 1.43
C ALA A 108 -3.81 -5.29 1.97
N PHE A 109 -2.80 -5.67 1.18
CA PHE A 109 -1.40 -5.34 1.41
C PHE A 109 -0.96 -4.19 0.51
N SER A 110 -0.09 -3.32 1.02
CA SER A 110 0.39 -2.20 0.22
C SER A 110 1.79 -1.75 0.60
N VAL A 111 2.54 -1.25 -0.39
CA VAL A 111 3.78 -0.51 -0.18
C VAL A 111 3.73 0.78 -0.99
N ILE A 112 4.00 1.91 -0.34
CA ILE A 112 4.05 3.25 -0.91
C ILE A 112 5.29 4.01 -0.42
N GLU A 113 5.62 5.13 -1.03
CA GLU A 113 6.83 5.90 -0.69
C GLU A 113 6.58 7.15 0.18
N GLY A 114 5.36 7.31 0.69
CA GLY A 114 4.93 8.37 1.59
C GLY A 114 3.43 8.60 1.52
N CYS A 115 2.83 9.19 2.56
CA CYS A 115 1.43 9.60 2.54
C CYS A 115 1.21 10.88 3.36
N ASP A 116 0.14 11.59 3.01
CA ASP A 116 -0.32 12.75 3.77
C ASP A 116 -1.11 12.33 5.03
N SER A 117 -1.87 13.24 5.61
CA SER A 117 -2.54 13.09 6.90
C SER A 117 -3.60 11.97 6.92
N ASN A 118 -3.89 11.46 8.10
CA ASN A 118 -4.90 10.42 8.37
C ASN A 118 -4.64 9.07 7.67
N GLY A 119 -3.38 8.74 7.37
CA GLY A 119 -3.01 7.41 6.89
C GLY A 119 -3.45 6.33 7.88
N CYS A 120 -3.96 5.17 7.39
CA CYS A 120 -4.45 4.03 8.18
C CYS A 120 -5.62 4.35 9.14
N GLU A 121 -6.31 5.47 8.96
CA GLU A 121 -7.46 5.85 9.78
C GLU A 121 -8.56 4.78 9.70
N TYR A 122 -9.01 4.28 10.87
CA TYR A 122 -9.99 3.17 10.99
C TYR A 122 -9.62 1.90 10.22
N MET A 123 -8.35 1.63 9.99
CA MET A 123 -7.89 0.36 9.40
C MET A 123 -8.23 -0.80 10.34
N THR A 124 -8.76 -1.90 9.80
CA THR A 124 -9.24 -3.06 10.56
C THR A 124 -8.52 -4.36 10.20
N GLY A 125 -7.64 -4.36 9.20
CA GLY A 125 -6.89 -5.54 8.78
C GLY A 125 -5.96 -5.26 7.60
N GLY A 126 -5.24 -6.28 7.16
CA GLY A 126 -4.20 -6.15 6.15
C GLY A 126 -2.88 -5.65 6.72
N SER A 127 -1.94 -5.35 5.83
CA SER A 127 -0.66 -4.75 6.24
C SER A 127 -0.17 -3.75 5.22
N VAL A 128 0.36 -2.62 5.69
CA VAL A 128 0.86 -1.55 4.83
C VAL A 128 2.29 -1.18 5.23
N VAL A 129 3.08 -0.80 4.24
CA VAL A 129 4.45 -0.30 4.42
C VAL A 129 4.55 1.07 3.76
N ILE A 130 5.03 2.05 4.49
CA ILE A 130 5.30 3.40 4.00
C ILE A 130 6.82 3.60 4.05
N LEU A 131 7.45 3.78 2.90
CA LEU A 131 8.91 3.91 2.74
C LEU A 131 9.41 5.35 2.84
N GLY A 132 8.64 6.22 3.48
CA GLY A 132 8.93 7.63 3.65
C GLY A 132 8.01 8.26 4.68
N ASP A 133 7.87 9.58 4.63
CA ASP A 133 7.14 10.35 5.62
C ASP A 133 5.63 10.06 5.63
N VAL A 134 5.03 10.24 6.79
CA VAL A 134 3.57 10.23 6.99
C VAL A 134 3.11 11.61 7.48
N GLY A 135 1.88 11.98 7.15
CA GLY A 135 1.25 13.19 7.66
C GLY A 135 0.68 13.02 9.07
N ASP A 136 0.00 14.04 9.54
CA ASP A 136 -0.55 14.11 10.90
C ASP A 136 -1.69 13.09 11.13
N ASN A 137 -1.94 12.76 12.40
CA ASN A 137 -3.04 11.90 12.84
C ASN A 137 -3.00 10.49 12.24
N PHE A 138 -1.80 9.95 11.99
CA PHE A 138 -1.62 8.61 11.44
C PHE A 138 -2.20 7.55 12.38
N ALA A 139 -2.85 6.52 11.81
CA ALA A 139 -3.47 5.38 12.49
C ALA A 139 -4.60 5.74 13.49
N ALA A 140 -5.25 6.90 13.36
CA ALA A 140 -6.38 7.25 14.20
C ALA A 140 -7.52 6.23 14.09
N GLY A 141 -7.99 5.70 15.22
CA GLY A 141 -9.05 4.70 15.26
C GLY A 141 -8.71 3.35 14.62
N MET A 142 -7.44 3.05 14.38
CA MET A 142 -7.00 1.76 13.85
C MET A 142 -7.24 0.67 14.89
N THR A 143 -7.95 -0.41 14.50
CA THR A 143 -8.35 -1.51 15.37
C THR A 143 -7.82 -2.87 14.93
N GLY A 144 -7.23 -2.97 13.75
CA GLY A 144 -6.65 -4.21 13.25
C GLY A 144 -5.68 -4.01 12.10
N GLY A 145 -4.93 -5.05 11.78
CA GLY A 145 -3.86 -5.01 10.80
C GLY A 145 -2.55 -4.49 11.36
N MET A 146 -1.58 -4.28 10.47
CA MET A 146 -0.23 -3.84 10.84
C MET A 146 0.26 -2.76 9.88
N ALA A 147 0.86 -1.68 10.40
CA ALA A 147 1.54 -0.71 9.56
C ALA A 147 3.04 -0.68 9.90
N PHE A 148 3.87 -0.45 8.88
CA PHE A 148 5.31 -0.27 9.02
C PHE A 148 5.69 1.06 8.36
N VAL A 149 6.37 1.91 9.10
CA VAL A 149 6.80 3.23 8.62
C VAL A 149 8.32 3.30 8.66
N TYR A 150 8.92 3.67 7.54
CA TYR A 150 10.35 3.96 7.47
C TYR A 150 10.60 5.39 7.91
N ASP A 151 10.93 5.55 9.19
CA ASP A 151 11.14 6.84 9.86
C ASP A 151 12.63 7.13 10.03
N LYS A 152 13.26 7.60 8.98
CA LYS A 152 14.68 7.99 9.02
C LYS A 152 14.88 9.33 9.71
N SER A 153 13.87 10.18 9.75
CA SER A 153 13.90 11.50 10.38
C SER A 153 13.74 11.45 11.90
N GLY A 154 13.09 10.41 12.43
CA GLY A 154 12.73 10.28 13.84
C GLY A 154 11.52 11.16 14.24
N ASP A 155 10.69 11.58 13.28
CA ASP A 155 9.54 12.49 13.52
C ASP A 155 8.20 11.75 13.65
N PHE A 156 8.19 10.43 13.50
CA PHE A 156 6.97 9.62 13.49
C PHE A 156 6.11 9.81 14.76
N GLU A 157 6.73 9.92 15.94
CA GLU A 157 6.02 10.11 17.22
C GLU A 157 5.16 11.38 17.25
N ASN A 158 5.53 12.41 16.50
CA ASN A 158 4.77 13.65 16.39
C ASN A 158 3.59 13.53 15.42
N LYS A 159 3.54 12.50 14.61
CA LYS A 159 2.56 12.26 13.53
C LYS A 159 1.51 11.25 13.89
N VAL A 160 1.85 10.24 14.70
CA VAL A 160 0.97 9.14 15.05
C VAL A 160 -0.12 9.56 16.04
N ASN A 161 -1.33 9.02 15.87
CA ASN A 161 -2.39 9.18 16.88
C ASN A 161 -2.21 8.13 18.00
N PRO A 162 -1.85 8.54 19.24
CA PRO A 162 -1.52 7.60 20.30
C PRO A 162 -2.74 6.94 20.98
N GLU A 163 -3.97 7.34 20.64
CA GLU A 163 -5.16 6.83 21.31
C GLU A 163 -5.42 5.35 21.02
N SER A 164 -5.23 4.94 19.76
CA SER A 164 -5.65 3.63 19.26
C SER A 164 -4.50 2.64 19.07
N VAL A 165 -3.25 3.10 18.99
CA VAL A 165 -2.12 2.27 18.63
C VAL A 165 -0.96 2.37 19.61
N VAL A 166 -0.08 1.38 19.53
CA VAL A 166 1.29 1.41 20.05
C VAL A 166 2.26 1.26 18.89
N TRP A 167 3.50 1.71 19.09
CA TRP A 167 4.55 1.56 18.09
C TRP A 167 5.85 1.14 18.72
N GLN A 168 6.64 0.40 17.97
CA GLN A 168 7.88 -0.21 18.42
C GLN A 168 8.80 -0.52 17.24
N ASN A 169 10.04 -0.88 17.51
CA ASN A 169 10.92 -1.44 16.49
C ASN A 169 10.41 -2.79 15.98
N VAL A 170 10.80 -3.17 14.77
CA VAL A 170 10.46 -4.48 14.19
C VAL A 170 11.44 -5.51 14.74
N GLU A 171 11.03 -6.33 15.72
CA GLU A 171 11.95 -7.21 16.45
C GLU A 171 11.75 -8.70 16.13
N THR A 172 10.52 -9.14 15.83
CA THR A 172 10.26 -10.56 15.63
C THR A 172 10.68 -11.01 14.22
N GLU A 173 11.31 -12.18 14.14
CA GLU A 173 11.75 -12.77 12.87
C GLU A 173 10.61 -12.88 11.84
N TYR A 174 9.39 -13.17 12.31
CA TYR A 174 8.20 -13.22 11.47
C TYR A 174 7.95 -11.88 10.76
N TRP A 175 7.92 -10.77 11.54
CA TRP A 175 7.65 -9.45 10.98
C TRP A 175 8.82 -8.89 10.18
N ILE A 176 10.05 -9.21 10.55
CA ILE A 176 11.25 -8.85 9.77
C ILE A 176 11.19 -9.50 8.38
N ASN A 177 10.93 -10.80 8.32
CA ASN A 177 10.83 -11.53 7.05
C ASN A 177 9.62 -11.07 6.22
N PHE A 178 8.48 -10.82 6.86
CA PHE A 178 7.29 -10.30 6.21
C PHE A 178 7.56 -8.93 5.56
N LEU A 179 8.12 -7.99 6.32
CA LEU A 179 8.47 -6.66 5.87
C LEU A 179 9.44 -6.72 4.67
N LYS A 180 10.53 -7.48 4.80
CA LYS A 180 11.54 -7.65 3.76
C LYS A 180 10.92 -8.17 2.46
N ASN A 181 10.09 -9.21 2.54
CA ASN A 181 9.45 -9.81 1.37
C ASN A 181 8.48 -8.85 0.70
N LEU A 182 7.71 -8.07 1.47
CA LEU A 182 6.75 -7.13 0.89
C LEU A 182 7.45 -5.95 0.21
N ILE A 183 8.56 -5.46 0.76
CA ILE A 183 9.39 -4.42 0.12
C ILE A 183 10.08 -4.98 -1.14
N LEU A 184 10.55 -6.22 -1.10
CA LEU A 184 11.14 -6.87 -2.27
C LEU A 184 10.12 -6.99 -3.41
N GLU A 185 8.91 -7.44 -3.11
CA GLU A 185 7.83 -7.51 -4.10
C GLU A 185 7.51 -6.13 -4.69
N HIS A 186 7.45 -5.08 -3.86
CA HIS A 186 7.28 -3.72 -4.34
C HIS A 186 8.43 -3.29 -5.28
N SER A 187 9.67 -3.62 -4.94
CA SER A 187 10.83 -3.31 -5.78
C SER A 187 10.75 -4.00 -7.15
N GLU A 188 10.32 -5.26 -7.19
CA GLU A 188 10.14 -6.03 -8.43
C GLU A 188 9.00 -5.46 -9.29
N GLU A 189 7.89 -5.08 -8.68
CA GLU A 189 6.70 -4.58 -9.36
C GLU A 189 6.87 -3.17 -9.91
N THR A 190 7.55 -2.30 -9.19
CA THR A 190 7.63 -0.88 -9.51
C THR A 190 9.00 -0.42 -10.01
N HIS A 191 10.06 -1.18 -9.71
CA HIS A 191 11.46 -0.77 -9.89
C HIS A 191 11.82 0.50 -9.10
N SER A 192 11.19 0.69 -7.94
CA SER A 192 11.47 1.79 -7.03
C SER A 192 12.93 1.83 -6.60
N LYS A 193 13.53 3.00 -6.67
CA LYS A 193 14.92 3.21 -6.22
C LYS A 193 15.02 3.14 -4.68
N VAL A 194 13.98 3.62 -3.98
CA VAL A 194 13.91 3.62 -2.51
C VAL A 194 13.83 2.19 -2.01
N SER A 195 12.88 1.40 -2.52
CA SER A 195 12.74 0.01 -2.10
C SER A 195 13.98 -0.82 -2.44
N LYS A 196 14.59 -0.59 -3.61
CA LYS A 196 15.83 -1.26 -3.98
C LYS A 196 16.95 -0.94 -2.98
N TYR A 197 17.15 0.34 -2.65
CA TYR A 197 18.15 0.75 -1.67
C TYR A 197 17.92 0.07 -0.32
N ILE A 198 16.67 0.07 0.16
CA ILE A 198 16.32 -0.54 1.45
C ILE A 198 16.54 -2.07 1.42
N VAL A 199 16.18 -2.76 0.35
CA VAL A 199 16.40 -4.21 0.22
C VAL A 199 17.89 -4.56 0.18
N ASP A 200 18.68 -3.78 -0.58
CA ASP A 200 20.12 -4.00 -0.71
C ASP A 200 20.87 -3.76 0.63
N ASN A 201 20.32 -2.94 1.54
CA ASN A 201 20.90 -2.57 2.84
C ASN A 201 19.96 -2.95 4.02
N PHE A 202 19.12 -3.97 3.87
CA PHE A 202 17.99 -4.22 4.75
C PHE A 202 18.37 -4.35 6.23
N ASP A 203 19.46 -5.05 6.54
CA ASP A 203 19.89 -5.30 7.94
C ASP A 203 20.32 -4.00 8.64
N GLU A 204 20.87 -3.04 7.89
CA GLU A 204 21.28 -1.74 8.41
C GLU A 204 20.08 -0.78 8.53
N GLU A 205 19.12 -0.87 7.59
CA GLU A 205 17.98 0.02 7.52
C GLU A 205 16.80 -0.44 8.39
N LEU A 206 16.78 -1.70 8.82
CA LEU A 206 15.70 -2.26 9.64
C LEU A 206 15.46 -1.45 10.93
N LYS A 207 16.50 -0.90 11.54
CA LYS A 207 16.41 -0.04 12.73
C LYS A 207 15.60 1.25 12.54
N ASN A 208 15.43 1.67 11.29
CA ASN A 208 14.66 2.86 10.93
C ASN A 208 13.17 2.54 10.68
N PHE A 209 12.78 1.27 10.77
CA PHE A 209 11.39 0.87 10.64
C PHE A 209 10.68 0.84 11.99
N ILE A 210 9.52 1.48 12.02
CA ILE A 210 8.60 1.47 13.14
C ILE A 210 7.41 0.57 12.77
N GLN A 211 7.13 -0.40 13.63
CA GLN A 211 5.93 -1.23 13.57
C GLN A 211 4.82 -0.61 14.39
N VAL A 212 3.69 -0.34 13.77
CA VAL A 212 2.49 0.24 14.40
C VAL A 212 1.45 -0.84 14.57
N CYS A 213 1.04 -1.10 15.80
CA CYS A 213 0.12 -2.15 16.18
C CYS A 213 -1.10 -1.56 16.93
N PRO A 214 -2.34 -1.94 16.55
CA PRO A 214 -3.52 -1.57 17.31
C PRO A 214 -3.47 -2.10 18.75
N LYS A 215 -3.90 -1.28 19.73
CA LYS A 215 -3.97 -1.70 21.14
C LYS A 215 -4.92 -2.89 21.35
N GLU A 216 -5.93 -3.02 20.52
CA GLU A 216 -6.89 -4.12 20.57
C GLU A 216 -6.29 -5.48 20.16
N MET A 217 -5.09 -5.49 19.56
CA MET A 217 -4.38 -6.71 19.13
C MET A 217 -3.30 -7.17 20.12
N LEU A 218 -3.11 -6.44 21.22
CA LEU A 218 -2.21 -6.80 22.33
C LEU A 218 -2.94 -7.71 23.31
#